data_31906fb3884286c4fae9ca188e28a8ad
#
_entry.id   31906fb3884286c4fae9ca188e28a8ad
#
_cell.length_a   1.000
_cell.length_b   1.000
_cell.length_c   1.000
_cell.angle_alpha   90.00
_cell.angle_beta   90.00
_cell.angle_gamma   90.00
#
_symmetry.space_group_name_H-M   'P 1'
#
loop_
_entity.id
_entity.type
_entity.pdbx_description
1 polymer ?
#
loop_
_entity_poly.entity_id
_entity_poly.type
_entity_poly.pdbx_seq_one_letter_code
_entity_poly.pdbx_strand_id
1 'polypeptide(L)'
;MKKFFEGLKNFIKKEPVLFAALLLAVLAVCLIRPGLELCLQAIDFRTLAILFSLMIVIKAFQSQNFLDFIAARLLRLCKTRRALYFLLTYLVFFSSMFVTNDVALLTFVPITLLIFRRIELPALHIVVLETLAANLGSCITPMGNPQNLYLFSYYSFSALEFFALTARIALPSLFILAVIIVFLTRRKLADHGGMAEPHELSGNVLQTQVVRLKADFRTALYFADFVICLLTVFHVVNYLIMLGFTIVVMAVCNWRLFKKVDYSLLLTFVGFFIFTKSLSKVPAFTDFVNSLLSSPLKTYLTGIAASQVISNVPAALLLSGFTENGAMLLLAVNVGGLGTLIASMASVISFKLYTAENHDNYFVVFTAYNIVLLIILGIIVYLI
;
A
#
# COMPACT_ATOMS: atom_id res chain seq x y z
N MET A 1 -33.22 17.77 5.30
CA MET A 1 -33.06 16.33 5.04
C MET A 1 -32.36 16.02 3.72
N LYS A 2 -32.80 16.50 2.52
CA LYS A 2 -32.13 16.18 1.22
C LYS A 2 -30.63 16.49 1.23
N LYS A 3 -30.18 17.67 1.67
CA LYS A 3 -28.75 18.04 1.76
C LYS A 3 -27.94 17.12 2.68
N PHE A 4 -28.51 16.63 3.76
CA PHE A 4 -27.86 15.66 4.66
C PHE A 4 -27.67 14.30 3.98
N PHE A 5 -28.72 13.77 3.30
CA PHE A 5 -28.61 12.51 2.57
C PHE A 5 -27.67 12.59 1.36
N GLU A 6 -27.63 13.73 0.66
CA GLU A 6 -26.64 13.96 -0.40
C GLU A 6 -25.22 14.04 0.15
N GLY A 7 -25.02 14.72 1.28
CA GLY A 7 -23.72 14.77 1.95
C GLY A 7 -23.25 13.38 2.40
N LEU A 8 -24.14 12.60 3.01
CA LEU A 8 -23.86 11.23 3.43
C LEU A 8 -23.54 10.31 2.22
N LYS A 9 -24.31 10.39 1.16
CA LYS A 9 -24.07 9.64 -0.08
C LYS A 9 -22.71 9.98 -0.70
N ASN A 10 -22.34 11.26 -0.70
CA ASN A 10 -21.04 11.71 -1.21
C ASN A 10 -19.90 11.24 -0.29
N PHE A 11 -20.08 11.25 1.02
CA PHE A 11 -19.11 10.72 1.99
C PHE A 11 -18.90 9.22 1.80
N ILE A 12 -19.97 8.42 1.69
CA ILE A 12 -19.89 6.98 1.44
C ILE A 12 -19.16 6.67 0.13
N LYS A 13 -19.43 7.45 -0.92
CA LYS A 13 -18.75 7.25 -2.21
C LYS A 13 -17.26 7.61 -2.15
N LYS A 14 -16.90 8.62 -1.36
CA LYS A 14 -15.53 9.11 -1.24
C LYS A 14 -14.69 8.22 -0.31
N GLU A 15 -15.24 7.82 0.83
CA GLU A 15 -14.55 7.13 1.92
C GLU A 15 -15.35 5.89 2.39
N PRO A 16 -15.55 4.88 1.51
CA PRO A 16 -16.43 3.74 1.83
C PRO A 16 -15.89 2.88 2.98
N VAL A 17 -14.57 2.73 3.08
CA VAL A 17 -13.94 1.92 4.14
C VAL A 17 -14.06 2.60 5.50
N LEU A 18 -13.83 3.92 5.57
CA LEU A 18 -14.05 4.70 6.78
C LEU A 18 -15.51 4.63 7.23
N PHE A 19 -16.45 4.81 6.30
CA PHE A 19 -17.87 4.72 6.62
C PHE A 19 -18.23 3.36 7.20
N ALA A 20 -17.76 2.28 6.59
CA ALA A 20 -17.98 0.92 7.07
C ALA A 20 -17.37 0.72 8.47
N ALA A 21 -16.13 1.15 8.71
CA ALA A 21 -15.44 1.03 9.98
C ALA A 21 -16.18 1.76 11.10
N LEU A 22 -16.59 3.01 10.86
CA LEU A 22 -17.34 3.79 11.84
C LEU A 22 -18.74 3.22 12.10
N LEU A 23 -19.44 2.77 11.06
CA LEU A 23 -20.74 2.12 11.21
C LEU A 23 -20.64 0.85 12.05
N LEU A 24 -19.66 0.00 11.76
CA LEU A 24 -19.41 -1.23 12.52
C LEU A 24 -19.03 -0.93 13.97
N ALA A 25 -18.19 0.06 14.22
CA ALA A 25 -17.83 0.50 15.57
C ALA A 25 -19.06 0.98 16.33
N VAL A 26 -19.88 1.85 15.73
CA VAL A 26 -21.11 2.36 16.36
C VAL A 26 -22.10 1.23 16.65
N LEU A 27 -22.32 0.33 15.69
CA LEU A 27 -23.20 -0.83 15.90
C LEU A 27 -22.69 -1.73 17.04
N ALA A 28 -21.38 -2.00 17.08
CA ALA A 28 -20.79 -2.80 18.15
C ALA A 28 -20.95 -2.12 19.52
N VAL A 29 -20.72 -0.81 19.60
CA VAL A 29 -20.89 -0.05 20.86
C VAL A 29 -22.37 -0.02 21.30
N CYS A 30 -23.31 0.15 20.38
CA CYS A 30 -24.74 0.18 20.70
C CYS A 30 -25.28 -1.19 21.15
N LEU A 31 -24.85 -2.27 20.50
CA LEU A 31 -25.34 -3.63 20.75
C LEU A 31 -24.65 -4.30 21.95
N ILE A 32 -23.33 -4.16 22.05
CA ILE A 32 -22.51 -4.87 23.05
C ILE A 32 -22.30 -4.01 24.30
N ARG A 33 -22.37 -2.68 24.17
CA ARG A 33 -22.19 -1.68 25.26
C ARG A 33 -20.87 -1.90 26.04
N PRO A 34 -19.71 -1.91 25.36
CA PRO A 34 -18.43 -2.27 25.95
C PRO A 34 -17.92 -1.33 27.05
N GLY A 35 -18.56 -0.18 27.26
CA GLY A 35 -18.09 0.88 28.14
C GLY A 35 -17.00 1.75 27.48
N LEU A 36 -16.88 3.01 27.95
CA LEU A 36 -15.93 3.98 27.36
C LEU A 36 -14.46 3.55 27.61
N GLU A 37 -14.17 3.01 28.78
CA GLU A 37 -12.83 2.56 29.16
C GLU A 37 -12.31 1.48 28.20
N LEU A 38 -13.14 0.49 27.89
CA LEU A 38 -12.76 -0.56 26.92
C LEU A 38 -12.53 0.01 25.51
N CYS A 39 -13.34 0.97 25.10
CA CYS A 39 -13.15 1.62 23.79
C CYS A 39 -11.83 2.37 23.72
N LEU A 40 -11.42 3.05 24.79
CA LEU A 40 -10.15 3.76 24.87
C LEU A 40 -8.97 2.79 24.92
N GLN A 41 -9.06 1.70 25.69
CA GLN A 41 -8.04 0.65 25.77
C GLN A 41 -7.90 -0.14 24.46
N ALA A 42 -8.95 -0.16 23.63
CA ALA A 42 -8.88 -0.83 22.32
C ALA A 42 -7.97 -0.11 21.33
N ILE A 43 -7.80 1.21 21.48
CA ILE A 43 -7.07 2.04 20.53
C ILE A 43 -5.57 1.89 20.72
N ASP A 44 -4.88 1.42 19.69
CA ASP A 44 -3.41 1.39 19.66
C ASP A 44 -2.87 2.78 19.25
N PHE A 45 -2.68 3.63 20.23
CA PHE A 45 -2.14 4.99 20.04
C PHE A 45 -0.72 4.99 19.47
N ARG A 46 0.07 3.96 19.76
CA ARG A 46 1.43 3.83 19.22
C ARG A 46 1.39 3.65 17.71
N THR A 47 0.62 2.69 17.23
CA THR A 47 0.46 2.45 15.78
C THR A 47 -0.10 3.69 15.09
N LEU A 48 -1.10 4.36 15.65
CA LEU A 48 -1.66 5.60 15.07
C LEU A 48 -0.62 6.73 15.00
N ALA A 49 0.18 6.91 16.03
CA ALA A 49 1.23 7.94 16.06
C ALA A 49 2.32 7.67 14.99
N ILE A 50 2.74 6.41 14.83
CA ILE A 50 3.72 6.02 13.82
C ILE A 50 3.14 6.20 12.42
N LEU A 51 1.90 5.75 12.16
CA LEU A 51 1.21 5.95 10.88
C LEU A 51 1.11 7.44 10.54
N PHE A 52 0.66 8.26 11.49
CA PHE A 52 0.56 9.70 11.30
C PHE A 52 1.92 10.32 10.93
N SER A 53 2.98 10.01 11.70
CA SER A 53 4.31 10.57 11.50
C SER A 53 4.92 10.12 10.17
N LEU A 54 4.82 8.84 9.81
CA LEU A 54 5.28 8.37 8.50
C LEU A 54 4.51 9.02 7.35
N MET A 55 3.19 9.12 7.44
CA MET A 55 2.38 9.74 6.39
C MET A 55 2.78 11.21 6.14
N ILE A 56 2.96 12.00 7.20
CA ILE A 56 3.30 13.42 7.04
C ILE A 56 4.73 13.62 6.53
N VAL A 57 5.69 12.78 6.97
CA VAL A 57 7.08 12.79 6.47
C VAL A 57 7.14 12.43 4.98
N ILE A 58 6.39 11.42 4.56
CA ILE A 58 6.30 11.04 3.14
C ILE A 58 5.70 12.19 2.31
N LYS A 59 4.66 12.88 2.84
CA LYS A 59 4.12 14.09 2.20
C LYS A 59 5.14 15.22 2.13
N ALA A 60 6.03 15.33 3.12
CA ALA A 60 7.13 16.29 3.08
C ALA A 60 8.12 15.95 1.95
N PHE A 61 8.53 14.70 1.78
CA PHE A 61 9.37 14.26 0.65
C PHE A 61 8.70 14.51 -0.71
N GLN A 62 7.41 14.23 -0.84
CA GLN A 62 6.65 14.56 -2.06
C GLN A 62 6.69 16.06 -2.36
N SER A 63 6.58 16.93 -1.32
CA SER A 63 6.61 18.39 -1.49
C SER A 63 7.97 18.91 -1.96
N GLN A 64 9.04 18.13 -1.79
CA GLN A 64 10.40 18.42 -2.25
C GLN A 64 10.73 17.81 -3.62
N ASN A 65 9.77 17.14 -4.26
CA ASN A 65 9.93 16.43 -5.53
C ASN A 65 11.03 15.32 -5.48
N PHE A 66 11.23 14.71 -4.31
CA PHE A 66 12.32 13.74 -4.09
C PHE A 66 12.17 12.51 -4.99
N LEU A 67 10.97 11.92 -5.03
CA LEU A 67 10.69 10.74 -5.85
C LEU A 67 10.73 11.06 -7.35
N ASP A 68 10.18 12.21 -7.75
CA ASP A 68 10.21 12.67 -9.13
C ASP A 68 11.64 12.90 -9.63
N PHE A 69 12.52 13.42 -8.76
CA PHE A 69 13.94 13.61 -9.07
C PHE A 69 14.65 12.28 -9.33
N ILE A 70 14.43 11.28 -8.46
CA ILE A 70 15.00 9.93 -8.63
C ILE A 70 14.49 9.33 -9.95
N ALA A 71 13.18 9.37 -10.19
CA ALA A 71 12.58 8.85 -11.40
C ALA A 71 13.17 9.50 -12.65
N ALA A 72 13.21 10.83 -12.70
CA ALA A 72 13.75 11.56 -13.85
C ALA A 72 15.23 11.25 -14.13
N ARG A 73 16.03 11.00 -13.08
CA ARG A 73 17.45 10.65 -13.25
C ARG A 73 17.64 9.22 -13.77
N LEU A 74 16.87 8.28 -13.24
CA LEU A 74 16.96 6.87 -13.65
C LEU A 74 16.38 6.64 -15.04
N LEU A 75 15.33 7.34 -15.43
CA LEU A 75 14.72 7.26 -16.77
C LEU A 75 15.71 7.61 -17.88
N ARG A 76 16.67 8.51 -17.64
CA ARG A 76 17.72 8.86 -18.61
C ARG A 76 18.66 7.69 -18.94
N LEU A 77 18.69 6.65 -18.12
CA LEU A 77 19.50 5.45 -18.34
C LEU A 77 18.82 4.43 -19.26
N CYS A 78 17.52 4.60 -19.52
CA CYS A 78 16.74 3.66 -20.33
C CYS A 78 16.89 3.95 -21.83
N LYS A 79 17.44 2.99 -22.56
CA LYS A 79 17.58 3.05 -24.02
C LYS A 79 16.62 2.12 -24.76
N THR A 80 16.01 1.16 -24.08
CA THR A 80 15.15 0.15 -24.68
C THR A 80 13.80 0.06 -23.94
N ARG A 81 12.77 -0.40 -24.64
CA ARG A 81 11.46 -0.68 -24.04
C ARG A 81 11.55 -1.64 -22.87
N ARG A 82 12.38 -2.68 -22.98
CA ARG A 82 12.58 -3.64 -21.88
C ARG A 82 13.19 -2.98 -20.65
N ALA A 83 14.25 -2.17 -20.84
CA ALA A 83 14.87 -1.43 -19.74
C ALA A 83 13.86 -0.48 -19.06
N LEU A 84 12.98 0.16 -19.83
CA LEU A 84 11.92 1.04 -19.30
C LEU A 84 10.91 0.25 -18.44
N TYR A 85 10.45 -0.91 -18.92
CA TYR A 85 9.55 -1.77 -18.13
C TYR A 85 10.21 -2.25 -16.83
N PHE A 86 11.45 -2.73 -16.90
CA PHE A 86 12.21 -3.11 -15.71
C PHE A 86 12.37 -1.93 -14.75
N LEU A 87 12.84 -0.79 -15.26
CA LEU A 87 13.07 0.37 -14.41
C LEU A 87 11.80 0.82 -13.69
N LEU A 88 10.71 1.06 -14.42
CA LEU A 88 9.47 1.57 -13.84
C LEU A 88 8.86 0.59 -12.84
N THR A 89 8.79 -0.70 -13.19
CA THR A 89 8.26 -1.73 -12.29
C THR A 89 9.09 -1.83 -11.00
N TYR A 90 10.42 -1.92 -11.11
CA TYR A 90 11.28 -2.09 -9.94
C TYR A 90 11.48 -0.79 -9.15
N LEU A 91 11.40 0.37 -9.81
CA LEU A 91 11.38 1.65 -9.12
C LEU A 91 10.16 1.76 -8.19
N VAL A 92 8.99 1.36 -8.68
CA VAL A 92 7.77 1.28 -7.85
C VAL A 92 7.93 0.24 -6.75
N PHE A 93 8.44 -0.95 -7.07
CA PHE A 93 8.67 -2.03 -6.10
C PHE A 93 9.54 -1.57 -4.92
N PHE A 94 10.73 -1.04 -5.21
CA PHE A 94 11.65 -0.62 -4.15
C PHE A 94 11.20 0.67 -3.44
N SER A 95 10.57 1.60 -4.16
CA SER A 95 10.07 2.82 -3.53
C SER A 95 8.93 2.53 -2.54
N SER A 96 8.04 1.59 -2.88
CA SER A 96 6.91 1.23 -2.02
C SER A 96 7.32 0.62 -0.68
N MET A 97 8.55 0.12 -0.55
CA MET A 97 9.11 -0.32 0.73
C MET A 97 9.25 0.82 1.75
N PHE A 98 9.42 2.05 1.28
CA PHE A 98 9.75 3.20 2.14
C PHE A 98 8.65 4.25 2.18
N VAL A 99 7.94 4.47 1.04
CA VAL A 99 6.97 5.57 0.92
C VAL A 99 5.51 5.12 0.87
N THR A 100 5.23 3.88 1.15
CA THR A 100 3.96 3.15 1.01
C THR A 100 3.54 2.89 -0.45
N ASN A 101 2.77 1.81 -0.64
CA ASN A 101 2.26 1.40 -1.96
C ASN A 101 1.40 2.48 -2.63
N ASP A 102 0.52 3.13 -1.88
CA ASP A 102 -0.40 4.16 -2.39
C ASP A 102 0.38 5.38 -2.90
N VAL A 103 1.37 5.84 -2.12
CA VAL A 103 2.20 6.99 -2.48
C VAL A 103 3.10 6.68 -3.68
N ALA A 104 3.64 5.47 -3.75
CA ALA A 104 4.43 5.04 -4.90
C ALA A 104 3.59 5.11 -6.19
N LEU A 105 2.36 4.57 -6.18
CA LEU A 105 1.48 4.61 -7.36
C LEU A 105 1.01 6.02 -7.72
N LEU A 106 0.63 6.84 -6.72
CA LEU A 106 0.26 8.23 -6.95
C LEU A 106 1.39 9.06 -7.58
N THR A 107 2.64 8.66 -7.36
CA THR A 107 3.82 9.34 -7.91
C THR A 107 4.20 8.80 -9.28
N PHE A 108 4.35 7.47 -9.41
CA PHE A 108 4.96 6.88 -10.60
C PHE A 108 3.97 6.60 -11.74
N VAL A 109 2.72 6.22 -11.45
CA VAL A 109 1.73 5.95 -12.51
C VAL A 109 1.49 7.17 -13.40
N PRO A 110 1.29 8.41 -12.91
CA PRO A 110 1.18 9.58 -13.78
C PRO A 110 2.42 9.83 -14.65
N ILE A 111 3.63 9.58 -14.10
CA ILE A 111 4.90 9.69 -14.84
C ILE A 111 4.93 8.65 -15.97
N THR A 112 4.56 7.42 -15.67
CA THR A 112 4.48 6.31 -16.62
C THR A 112 3.49 6.61 -17.74
N LEU A 113 2.29 7.08 -17.41
CA LEU A 113 1.27 7.47 -18.41
C LEU A 113 1.79 8.57 -19.33
N LEU A 114 2.45 9.61 -18.77
CA LEU A 114 3.03 10.68 -19.56
C LEU A 114 4.12 10.18 -20.52
N ILE A 115 5.01 9.29 -20.05
CA ILE A 115 6.09 8.72 -20.87
C ILE A 115 5.50 7.88 -22.00
N PHE A 116 4.59 6.95 -21.67
CA PHE A 116 4.01 6.03 -22.64
C PHE A 116 3.17 6.74 -23.69
N ARG A 117 2.50 7.86 -23.33
CA ARG A 117 1.84 8.73 -24.28
C ARG A 117 2.82 9.39 -25.25
N ARG A 118 3.99 9.84 -24.77
CA ARG A 118 5.01 10.50 -25.62
C ARG A 118 5.68 9.54 -26.59
N ILE A 119 5.81 8.27 -26.23
CA ILE A 119 6.41 7.22 -27.08
C ILE A 119 5.36 6.43 -27.85
N GLU A 120 4.08 6.87 -27.79
CA GLU A 120 2.95 6.24 -28.49
C GLU A 120 2.79 4.74 -28.24
N LEU A 121 3.10 4.29 -27.02
CA LEU A 121 2.95 2.90 -26.61
C LEU A 121 1.77 2.74 -25.62
N PRO A 122 1.07 1.60 -25.66
CA PRO A 122 0.01 1.32 -24.68
C PRO A 122 0.59 1.14 -23.27
N ALA A 123 0.05 1.90 -22.30
CA ALA A 123 0.51 1.89 -20.91
C ALA A 123 -0.19 0.81 -20.04
N LEU A 124 -1.19 0.09 -20.57
CA LEU A 124 -2.03 -0.82 -19.80
C LEU A 124 -1.23 -1.83 -18.97
N HIS A 125 -0.38 -2.60 -19.63
CA HIS A 125 0.38 -3.65 -18.96
C HIS A 125 1.41 -3.13 -17.95
N ILE A 126 2.07 -2.00 -18.26
CA ILE A 126 3.07 -1.45 -17.34
C ILE A 126 2.40 -0.89 -16.07
N VAL A 127 1.24 -0.22 -16.18
CA VAL A 127 0.53 0.29 -15.00
C VAL A 127 0.00 -0.87 -14.13
N VAL A 128 -0.46 -1.97 -14.74
CA VAL A 128 -0.81 -3.18 -13.98
C VAL A 128 0.42 -3.77 -13.27
N LEU A 129 1.59 -3.82 -13.94
CA LEU A 129 2.84 -4.28 -13.31
C LEU A 129 3.30 -3.36 -12.18
N GLU A 130 3.16 -2.03 -12.33
CA GLU A 130 3.45 -1.09 -11.24
C GLU A 130 2.53 -1.30 -10.04
N THR A 131 1.24 -1.62 -10.28
CA THR A 131 0.29 -1.92 -9.21
C THR A 131 0.68 -3.18 -8.44
N LEU A 132 1.05 -4.24 -9.16
CA LEU A 132 1.57 -5.47 -8.56
C LEU A 132 2.88 -5.20 -7.80
N ALA A 133 3.79 -4.46 -8.41
CA ALA A 133 5.07 -4.09 -7.82
C ALA A 133 4.90 -3.27 -6.52
N ALA A 134 3.94 -2.34 -6.48
CA ALA A 134 3.64 -1.55 -5.30
C ALA A 134 3.13 -2.43 -4.15
N ASN A 135 2.18 -3.33 -4.42
CA ASN A 135 1.63 -4.23 -3.42
C ASN A 135 2.68 -5.23 -2.91
N LEU A 136 3.46 -5.82 -3.81
CA LEU A 136 4.46 -6.84 -3.47
C LEU A 136 5.73 -6.25 -2.85
N GLY A 137 6.16 -5.08 -3.30
CA GLY A 137 7.31 -4.38 -2.71
C GLY A 137 7.03 -3.86 -1.31
N SER A 138 5.85 -3.27 -1.11
CA SER A 138 5.46 -2.72 0.18
C SER A 138 5.35 -3.76 1.30
N CYS A 139 5.18 -5.04 0.97
CA CYS A 139 5.09 -6.10 1.98
C CYS A 139 6.42 -6.38 2.68
N ILE A 140 7.57 -5.94 2.13
CA ILE A 140 8.90 -6.29 2.61
C ILE A 140 9.25 -5.60 3.94
N THR A 141 8.78 -4.37 4.11
CA THR A 141 9.09 -3.57 5.30
C THR A 141 7.86 -3.29 6.15
N PRO A 142 8.01 -3.08 7.45
CA PRO A 142 6.88 -2.71 8.29
C PRO A 142 6.20 -1.40 7.87
N MET A 143 6.97 -0.43 7.34
CA MET A 143 6.46 0.88 6.93
C MET A 143 5.90 0.91 5.49
N GLY A 144 6.07 -0.15 4.71
CA GLY A 144 5.65 -0.18 3.30
C GLY A 144 4.13 -0.15 3.11
N ASN A 145 3.37 -0.64 4.10
CA ASN A 145 1.91 -0.53 4.11
C ASN A 145 1.35 -0.52 5.54
N PRO A 146 0.13 0.01 5.74
CA PRO A 146 -0.46 0.17 7.08
C PRO A 146 -0.67 -1.15 7.83
N GLN A 147 -1.08 -2.22 7.14
CA GLN A 147 -1.32 -3.53 7.77
C GLN A 147 -0.03 -4.16 8.29
N ASN A 148 1.09 -3.99 7.60
CA ASN A 148 2.39 -4.49 8.07
C ASN A 148 2.84 -3.77 9.32
N LEU A 149 2.74 -2.45 9.33
CA LEU A 149 3.09 -1.65 10.49
C LEU A 149 2.28 -2.06 11.71
N TYR A 150 0.97 -2.24 11.53
CA TYR A 150 0.08 -2.69 12.59
C TYR A 150 0.45 -4.08 13.08
N LEU A 151 0.56 -5.08 12.19
CA LEU A 151 0.86 -6.46 12.58
C LEU A 151 2.27 -6.59 13.19
N PHE A 152 3.25 -5.83 12.69
CA PHE A 152 4.59 -5.75 13.26
C PHE A 152 4.56 -5.30 14.72
N SER A 153 3.79 -4.24 15.01
CA SER A 153 3.61 -3.72 16.37
C SER A 153 2.77 -4.66 17.23
N TYR A 154 1.64 -5.13 16.71
CA TYR A 154 0.65 -5.93 17.45
C TYR A 154 1.22 -7.27 17.93
N TYR A 155 1.92 -7.99 17.05
CA TYR A 155 2.55 -9.27 17.38
C TYR A 155 3.98 -9.13 17.91
N SER A 156 4.48 -7.90 18.04
CA SER A 156 5.84 -7.62 18.54
C SER A 156 6.92 -8.39 17.78
N PHE A 157 6.80 -8.50 16.45
CA PHE A 157 7.80 -9.14 15.62
C PHE A 157 9.17 -8.50 15.79
N SER A 158 10.22 -9.29 15.86
CA SER A 158 11.57 -8.79 15.66
C SER A 158 11.79 -8.41 14.21
N ALA A 159 12.71 -7.48 13.93
CA ALA A 159 13.05 -7.09 12.57
C ALA A 159 13.45 -8.30 11.71
N LEU A 160 14.31 -9.17 12.26
CA LEU A 160 14.81 -10.35 11.55
C LEU A 160 13.66 -11.32 11.20
N GLU A 161 12.78 -11.59 12.16
CA GLU A 161 11.62 -12.46 11.96
C GLU A 161 10.68 -11.90 10.88
N PHE A 162 10.37 -10.61 10.94
CA PHE A 162 9.53 -9.94 9.96
C PHE A 162 10.12 -10.03 8.55
N PHE A 163 11.41 -9.71 8.40
CA PHE A 163 12.08 -9.79 7.10
C PHE A 163 12.20 -11.23 6.59
N ALA A 164 12.41 -12.20 7.47
CA ALA A 164 12.43 -13.62 7.08
C ALA A 164 11.07 -14.09 6.56
N LEU A 165 9.98 -13.68 7.22
CA LEU A 165 8.62 -13.97 6.77
C LEU A 165 8.31 -13.31 5.44
N THR A 166 8.55 -12.01 5.32
CA THR A 166 8.20 -11.25 4.11
C THR A 166 9.11 -11.58 2.92
N ALA A 167 10.33 -12.08 3.15
CA ALA A 167 11.19 -12.60 2.10
C ALA A 167 10.56 -13.74 1.30
N ARG A 168 9.68 -14.55 1.94
CA ARG A 168 8.91 -15.61 1.26
C ARG A 168 7.98 -15.06 0.16
N ILE A 169 7.52 -13.82 0.31
CA ILE A 169 6.72 -13.13 -0.70
C ILE A 169 7.64 -12.38 -1.67
N ALA A 170 8.61 -11.63 -1.14
CA ALA A 170 9.45 -10.71 -1.89
C ALA A 170 10.30 -11.40 -2.96
N LEU A 171 11.02 -12.47 -2.59
CA LEU A 171 11.94 -13.13 -3.50
C LEU A 171 11.23 -13.78 -4.69
N PRO A 172 10.16 -14.57 -4.51
CA PRO A 172 9.39 -15.09 -5.64
C PRO A 172 8.77 -13.97 -6.47
N SER A 173 8.30 -12.88 -5.84
CA SER A 173 7.69 -11.75 -6.54
C SER A 173 8.66 -11.04 -7.47
N LEU A 174 9.89 -10.77 -7.01
CA LEU A 174 10.95 -10.19 -7.85
C LEU A 174 11.19 -11.05 -9.09
N PHE A 175 11.32 -12.36 -8.92
CA PHE A 175 11.53 -13.27 -10.03
C PHE A 175 10.35 -13.33 -11.00
N ILE A 176 9.12 -13.45 -10.48
CA ILE A 176 7.91 -13.55 -11.31
C ILE A 176 7.70 -12.25 -12.11
N LEU A 177 7.85 -11.07 -11.49
CA LEU A 177 7.76 -9.80 -12.21
C LEU A 177 8.81 -9.71 -13.33
N ALA A 178 10.06 -10.15 -13.09
CA ALA A 178 11.08 -10.19 -14.13
C ALA A 178 10.68 -11.08 -15.30
N VAL A 179 10.16 -12.28 -15.02
CA VAL A 179 9.69 -13.22 -16.05
C VAL A 179 8.57 -12.61 -16.89
N ILE A 180 7.58 -11.98 -16.22
CA ILE A 180 6.46 -11.32 -16.92
C ILE A 180 6.98 -10.19 -17.82
N ILE A 181 7.89 -9.35 -17.33
CA ILE A 181 8.48 -8.26 -18.14
C ILE A 181 9.22 -8.82 -19.35
N VAL A 182 10.04 -9.86 -19.17
CA VAL A 182 10.76 -10.49 -20.28
C VAL A 182 9.77 -11.04 -21.30
N PHE A 183 8.70 -11.70 -20.86
CA PHE A 183 7.68 -12.26 -21.76
C PHE A 183 6.94 -11.17 -22.52
N LEU A 184 6.48 -10.11 -21.86
CA LEU A 184 5.77 -8.99 -22.50
C LEU A 184 6.64 -8.22 -23.49
N THR A 185 7.95 -8.13 -23.23
CA THR A 185 8.88 -7.38 -24.08
C THR A 185 9.56 -8.23 -25.15
N ARG A 186 9.38 -9.57 -25.11
CA ARG A 186 9.84 -10.50 -26.19
C ARG A 186 8.90 -10.54 -27.38
N ARG A 187 7.61 -10.32 -27.21
CA ARG A 187 6.66 -10.26 -28.33
C ARG A 187 7.05 -9.07 -29.19
N LYS A 188 7.74 -9.33 -30.31
CA LYS A 188 7.78 -8.43 -31.46
C LYS A 188 6.32 -8.14 -31.81
N LEU A 189 5.98 -6.88 -32.01
CA LEU A 189 4.70 -6.45 -32.56
C LEU A 189 4.48 -7.13 -33.92
N ALA A 190 3.96 -8.35 -33.92
CA ALA A 190 3.59 -9.06 -35.13
C ALA A 190 2.25 -8.56 -35.72
N ASP A 191 1.57 -7.61 -35.03
CA ASP A 191 0.18 -7.25 -35.37
C ASP A 191 -0.06 -5.80 -35.81
N HIS A 192 0.97 -4.98 -35.95
CA HIS A 192 0.79 -3.68 -36.63
C HIS A 192 1.85 -3.58 -37.73
N GLY A 193 1.39 -3.71 -38.95
CA GLY A 193 2.17 -3.78 -40.17
C GLY A 193 3.38 -2.85 -40.22
N GLY A 194 4.52 -3.44 -40.39
CA GLY A 194 5.77 -2.91 -40.90
C GLY A 194 6.22 -1.57 -40.31
N MET A 195 7.40 -1.60 -39.72
CA MET A 195 8.20 -0.52 -39.17
C MET A 195 8.13 -0.39 -37.65
N ALA A 196 8.99 -1.10 -37.00
CA ALA A 196 9.70 -0.60 -35.84
C ALA A 196 10.90 -1.51 -35.58
N GLU A 197 12.00 -1.15 -36.17
CA GLU A 197 13.31 -1.26 -35.53
C GLU A 197 13.17 -0.80 -34.08
N PRO A 198 13.96 -1.31 -33.11
CA PRO A 198 13.95 -0.76 -31.77
C PRO A 198 14.29 0.73 -31.89
N HIS A 199 13.25 1.58 -31.90
CA HIS A 199 13.47 2.99 -31.75
C HIS A 199 14.26 3.12 -30.43
N GLU A 200 15.55 3.40 -30.57
CA GLU A 200 16.32 3.95 -29.48
C GLU A 200 15.49 5.05 -28.91
N LEU A 201 15.05 4.89 -27.66
CA LEU A 201 14.31 5.92 -26.96
C LEU A 201 15.20 7.16 -27.02
N SER A 202 14.94 8.02 -28.01
CA SER A 202 15.75 9.21 -28.25
C SER A 202 15.84 9.97 -26.94
N GLY A 203 17.05 10.29 -26.49
CA GLY A 203 17.27 10.94 -25.20
C GLY A 203 16.45 12.22 -25.00
N ASN A 204 15.90 12.79 -26.09
CA ASN A 204 14.99 13.93 -26.07
C ASN A 204 13.56 13.58 -25.64
N VAL A 205 13.09 12.34 -25.83
CA VAL A 205 11.72 11.91 -25.46
C VAL A 205 11.60 11.70 -23.94
N LEU A 206 12.70 11.29 -23.30
CA LEU A 206 12.79 11.05 -21.86
C LEU A 206 13.22 12.33 -21.08
N GLN A 207 13.42 13.47 -21.75
CA GLN A 207 13.59 14.75 -21.07
C GLN A 207 12.25 15.19 -20.44
N THR A 208 11.86 14.47 -19.39
CA THR A 208 10.92 15.01 -18.39
C THR A 208 11.52 16.34 -17.90
N GLN A 209 10.66 17.32 -17.61
CA GLN A 209 11.06 18.62 -17.06
C GLN A 209 12.20 18.43 -16.06
N VAL A 210 13.20 19.31 -16.10
CA VAL A 210 14.33 19.27 -15.16
C VAL A 210 13.77 19.39 -13.74
N VAL A 211 13.46 18.23 -13.14
CA VAL A 211 13.02 18.17 -11.76
C VAL A 211 14.25 18.48 -10.91
N ARG A 212 14.24 19.66 -10.27
CA ARG A 212 15.29 20.05 -9.33
C ARG A 212 14.86 19.61 -7.94
N LEU A 213 15.70 18.82 -7.29
CA LEU A 213 15.57 18.58 -5.86
C LEU A 213 15.74 19.91 -5.11
N LYS A 214 14.79 20.26 -4.27
CA LYS A 214 14.94 21.39 -3.35
C LYS A 214 15.75 20.94 -2.14
N ALA A 215 17.06 20.69 -2.33
CA ALA A 215 17.95 20.31 -1.25
C ALA A 215 18.25 21.54 -0.38
N ASP A 216 17.39 21.79 0.59
CA ASP A 216 17.55 22.84 1.60
C ASP A 216 17.62 22.22 3.02
N PHE A 217 17.80 23.06 4.03
CA PHE A 217 17.82 22.63 5.43
C PHE A 217 16.54 21.85 5.84
N ARG A 218 15.39 22.16 5.23
CA ARG A 218 14.13 21.46 5.49
C ARG A 218 14.21 20.01 5.04
N THR A 219 14.83 19.75 3.89
CA THR A 219 15.02 18.37 3.39
C THR A 219 15.85 17.54 4.36
N ALA A 220 16.91 18.12 4.95
CA ALA A 220 17.71 17.45 5.97
C ALA A 220 16.88 17.13 7.24
N LEU A 221 16.04 18.07 7.68
CA LEU A 221 15.14 17.85 8.83
C LEU A 221 14.10 16.75 8.54
N TYR A 222 13.51 16.73 7.34
CA TYR A 222 12.58 15.68 6.94
C TYR A 222 13.25 14.30 6.90
N PHE A 223 14.52 14.26 6.48
CA PHE A 223 15.30 13.03 6.48
C PHE A 223 15.62 12.56 7.90
N ALA A 224 15.98 13.47 8.79
CA ALA A 224 16.19 13.17 10.21
C ALA A 224 14.89 12.64 10.87
N ASP A 225 13.76 13.28 10.59
CA ASP A 225 12.44 12.85 11.08
C ASP A 225 12.09 11.45 10.55
N PHE A 226 12.34 11.18 9.27
CA PHE A 226 12.16 9.85 8.70
C PHE A 226 13.00 8.79 9.40
N VAL A 227 14.28 9.08 9.68
CA VAL A 227 15.16 8.16 10.42
C VAL A 227 14.63 7.90 11.84
N ILE A 228 14.14 8.93 12.53
CA ILE A 228 13.52 8.79 13.86
C ILE A 228 12.25 7.93 13.77
N CYS A 229 11.43 8.11 12.74
CA CYS A 229 10.27 7.25 12.50
C CYS A 229 10.70 5.79 12.32
N LEU A 230 11.73 5.51 11.52
CA LEU A 230 12.25 4.15 11.34
C LEU A 230 12.75 3.54 12.65
N LEU A 231 13.54 4.29 13.43
CA LEU A 231 14.01 3.85 14.74
C LEU A 231 12.84 3.54 15.70
N THR A 232 11.76 4.31 15.61
CA THR A 232 10.56 4.07 16.42
C THR A 232 9.80 2.82 15.99
N VAL A 233 9.70 2.57 14.68
CA VAL A 233 9.13 1.32 14.14
C VAL A 233 9.87 0.11 14.72
N PHE A 234 11.20 0.16 14.73
CA PHE A 234 12.05 -0.92 15.27
C PHE A 234 12.22 -0.88 16.80
N HIS A 235 11.36 -0.18 17.53
CA HIS A 235 11.32 -0.11 18.99
C HIS A 235 12.57 0.52 19.67
N VAL A 236 13.41 1.24 18.94
CA VAL A 236 14.59 1.92 19.47
C VAL A 236 14.23 3.25 20.13
N VAL A 237 13.30 4.01 19.55
CA VAL A 237 12.86 5.32 20.04
C VAL A 237 11.42 5.25 20.54
N ASN A 238 11.11 5.98 21.61
CA ASN A 238 9.73 6.08 22.11
C ASN A 238 8.85 6.84 21.13
N TYR A 239 7.65 6.33 20.88
CA TYR A 239 6.71 6.91 19.91
C TYR A 239 6.24 8.34 20.25
N LEU A 240 6.20 8.70 21.56
CA LEU A 240 5.85 10.07 21.98
C LEU A 240 6.97 11.07 21.61
N ILE A 241 8.24 10.66 21.74
CA ILE A 241 9.39 11.48 21.35
C ILE A 241 9.38 11.70 19.84
N MET A 242 9.18 10.64 19.07
CA MET A 242 9.02 10.72 17.61
C MET A 242 7.87 11.64 17.22
N LEU A 243 6.68 11.43 17.81
CA LEU A 243 5.50 12.25 17.49
C LEU A 243 5.74 13.74 17.80
N GLY A 244 6.32 14.04 18.95
CA GLY A 244 6.68 15.41 19.34
C GLY A 244 7.68 16.02 18.35
N PHE A 245 8.71 15.29 17.96
CA PHE A 245 9.69 15.75 16.98
C PHE A 245 9.05 16.00 15.61
N THR A 246 8.25 15.06 15.10
CA THR A 246 7.49 15.21 13.85
C THR A 246 6.61 16.45 13.86
N ILE A 247 5.83 16.66 14.94
CA ILE A 247 4.94 17.83 15.05
C ILE A 247 5.76 19.12 14.99
N VAL A 248 6.86 19.23 15.74
CA VAL A 248 7.70 20.42 15.76
C VAL A 248 8.33 20.68 14.37
N VAL A 249 8.95 19.66 13.77
CA VAL A 249 9.59 19.79 12.45
C VAL A 249 8.57 20.25 11.40
N MET A 250 7.39 19.62 11.36
CA MET A 250 6.39 19.96 10.34
C MET A 250 5.74 21.33 10.60
N ALA A 251 5.52 21.70 11.86
CA ALA A 251 4.98 23.02 12.21
C ALA A 251 5.95 24.15 11.79
N VAL A 252 7.25 23.97 12.03
CA VAL A 252 8.28 24.96 11.69
C VAL A 252 8.58 24.98 10.18
N CYS A 253 8.72 23.80 9.55
CA CYS A 253 9.12 23.74 8.15
C CYS A 253 7.96 23.96 7.19
N ASN A 254 6.81 23.34 7.43
CA ASN A 254 5.63 23.44 6.55
C ASN A 254 4.34 22.95 7.24
N TRP A 255 3.70 23.80 8.02
CA TRP A 255 2.45 23.48 8.73
C TRP A 255 1.31 23.02 7.79
N ARG A 256 1.36 23.37 6.51
CA ARG A 256 0.33 22.96 5.53
C ARG A 256 0.32 21.46 5.29
N LEU A 257 1.39 20.75 5.64
CA LEU A 257 1.47 19.31 5.51
C LEU A 257 0.48 18.57 6.42
N PHE A 258 0.13 19.14 7.57
CA PHE A 258 -0.91 18.57 8.43
C PHE A 258 -2.25 18.40 7.72
N LYS A 259 -2.59 19.28 6.78
CA LYS A 259 -3.83 19.16 5.98
C LYS A 259 -3.76 18.08 4.90
N LYS A 260 -2.58 17.53 4.63
CA LYS A 260 -2.35 16.52 3.59
C LYS A 260 -2.26 15.10 4.13
N VAL A 261 -2.31 14.94 5.46
CA VAL A 261 -2.36 13.63 6.11
C VAL A 261 -3.69 12.96 5.83
N ASP A 262 -3.67 11.66 5.62
CA ASP A 262 -4.89 10.85 5.46
C ASP A 262 -5.50 10.51 6.82
N TYR A 263 -6.31 11.44 7.33
CA TYR A 263 -7.06 11.25 8.57
C TYR A 263 -8.15 10.19 8.42
N SER A 264 -8.63 9.93 7.19
CA SER A 264 -9.62 8.88 6.95
C SER A 264 -9.06 7.51 7.27
N LEU A 265 -7.80 7.26 6.92
CA LEU A 265 -7.10 6.03 7.27
C LEU A 265 -6.96 5.88 8.80
N LEU A 266 -6.51 6.92 9.50
CA LEU A 266 -6.36 6.88 10.97
C LEU A 266 -7.69 6.60 11.68
N LEU A 267 -8.76 7.27 11.27
CA LEU A 267 -10.10 7.05 11.83
C LEU A 267 -10.64 5.65 11.48
N THR A 268 -10.29 5.11 10.34
CA THR A 268 -10.61 3.74 9.95
C THR A 268 -9.99 2.74 10.93
N PHE A 269 -8.70 2.94 11.29
CA PHE A 269 -8.04 2.12 12.30
C PHE A 269 -8.74 2.20 13.66
N VAL A 270 -9.06 3.41 14.13
CA VAL A 270 -9.81 3.61 15.38
C VAL A 270 -11.14 2.86 15.34
N GLY A 271 -11.90 2.98 14.26
CA GLY A 271 -13.18 2.28 14.08
C GLY A 271 -13.01 0.76 14.18
N PHE A 272 -12.04 0.20 13.47
CA PHE A 272 -11.77 -1.25 13.52
C PHE A 272 -11.25 -1.71 14.88
N PHE A 273 -10.40 -0.95 15.56
CA PHE A 273 -9.94 -1.29 16.91
C PHE A 273 -11.10 -1.43 17.88
N ILE A 274 -12.01 -0.44 17.90
CA ILE A 274 -13.21 -0.46 18.76
C ILE A 274 -14.12 -1.63 18.36
N PHE A 275 -14.35 -1.83 17.07
CA PHE A 275 -15.19 -2.91 16.56
C PHE A 275 -14.66 -4.29 16.96
N THR A 276 -13.39 -4.59 16.65
CA THR A 276 -12.76 -5.87 16.93
C THR A 276 -12.74 -6.19 18.42
N LYS A 277 -12.35 -5.19 19.25
CA LYS A 277 -12.32 -5.35 20.72
C LYS A 277 -13.71 -5.54 21.32
N SER A 278 -14.71 -4.86 20.78
CA SER A 278 -16.11 -5.07 21.23
C SER A 278 -16.59 -6.46 20.84
N LEU A 279 -16.31 -6.88 19.61
CA LEU A 279 -16.76 -8.16 19.06
C LEU A 279 -16.12 -9.36 19.76
N SER A 280 -14.89 -9.22 20.25
CA SER A 280 -14.19 -10.27 21.01
C SER A 280 -14.89 -10.61 22.34
N LYS A 281 -15.88 -9.82 22.80
CA LYS A 281 -16.73 -10.10 23.95
C LYS A 281 -17.99 -10.92 23.62
N VAL A 282 -18.25 -11.18 22.33
CA VAL A 282 -19.41 -11.97 21.91
C VAL A 282 -18.98 -13.42 21.68
N PRO A 283 -19.30 -14.38 22.58
CA PRO A 283 -18.78 -15.73 22.52
C PRO A 283 -19.07 -16.41 21.18
N ALA A 284 -20.33 -16.34 20.71
CA ALA A 284 -20.71 -16.98 19.44
C ALA A 284 -19.91 -16.46 18.23
N PHE A 285 -19.55 -15.17 18.20
CA PHE A 285 -18.70 -14.60 17.15
C PHE A 285 -17.26 -15.06 17.30
N THR A 286 -16.75 -15.03 18.54
CA THR A 286 -15.39 -15.48 18.83
C THR A 286 -15.19 -16.94 18.46
N ASP A 287 -16.13 -17.82 18.82
CA ASP A 287 -16.09 -19.25 18.49
C ASP A 287 -16.14 -19.47 16.97
N PHE A 288 -16.99 -18.72 16.27
CA PHE A 288 -17.07 -18.77 14.81
C PHE A 288 -15.74 -18.38 14.16
N VAL A 289 -15.18 -17.22 14.53
CA VAL A 289 -13.91 -16.75 13.94
C VAL A 289 -12.75 -17.66 14.32
N ASN A 290 -12.68 -18.14 15.58
CA ASN A 290 -11.67 -19.10 16.01
C ASN A 290 -11.74 -20.40 15.22
N SER A 291 -12.92 -20.87 14.83
CA SER A 291 -13.07 -22.04 13.97
C SER A 291 -12.44 -21.85 12.58
N LEU A 292 -12.52 -20.62 12.05
CA LEU A 292 -11.91 -20.21 10.77
C LEU A 292 -10.39 -20.01 10.88
N LEU A 293 -9.86 -19.77 12.09
CA LEU A 293 -8.45 -19.49 12.36
C LEU A 293 -7.75 -20.61 13.15
N SER A 294 -8.38 -21.79 13.24
CA SER A 294 -7.98 -22.90 14.12
C SER A 294 -6.68 -23.62 13.72
N SER A 295 -6.12 -23.32 12.55
CA SER A 295 -4.83 -23.87 12.10
C SER A 295 -4.08 -22.87 11.22
N PRO A 296 -2.76 -23.02 11.05
CA PRO A 296 -1.98 -22.13 10.18
C PRO A 296 -2.55 -21.99 8.76
N LEU A 297 -2.95 -23.12 8.14
CA LEU A 297 -3.55 -23.11 6.81
C LEU A 297 -4.89 -22.37 6.79
N LYS A 298 -5.74 -22.59 7.78
CA LYS A 298 -7.03 -21.90 7.87
C LYS A 298 -6.83 -20.40 8.09
N THR A 299 -5.91 -20.00 8.96
CA THR A 299 -5.55 -18.58 9.15
C THR A 299 -5.09 -17.94 7.84
N TYR A 300 -4.22 -18.65 7.10
CA TYR A 300 -3.72 -18.20 5.82
C TYR A 300 -4.84 -18.01 4.78
N LEU A 301 -5.65 -19.03 4.58
CA LEU A 301 -6.76 -18.98 3.61
C LEU A 301 -7.84 -17.96 4.01
N THR A 302 -8.19 -17.90 5.30
CA THR A 302 -9.16 -16.92 5.81
C THR A 302 -8.66 -15.48 5.63
N GLY A 303 -7.39 -15.20 5.91
CA GLY A 303 -6.79 -13.88 5.70
C GLY A 303 -6.78 -13.47 4.23
N ILE A 304 -6.44 -14.38 3.32
CA ILE A 304 -6.53 -14.14 1.87
C ILE A 304 -8.00 -13.86 1.47
N ALA A 305 -8.94 -14.72 1.87
CA ALA A 305 -10.35 -14.58 1.49
C ALA A 305 -10.99 -13.30 2.06
N ALA A 306 -10.72 -12.97 3.33
CA ALA A 306 -11.17 -11.73 3.95
C ALA A 306 -10.65 -10.50 3.20
N SER A 307 -9.38 -10.51 2.77
CA SER A 307 -8.78 -9.43 2.00
C SER A 307 -9.53 -9.17 0.68
N GLN A 308 -10.07 -10.21 0.03
CA GLN A 308 -10.82 -10.04 -1.22
C GLN A 308 -12.15 -9.31 -1.03
N VAL A 309 -12.72 -9.36 0.18
CA VAL A 309 -14.06 -8.81 0.50
C VAL A 309 -13.98 -7.44 1.16
N ILE A 310 -13.11 -7.31 2.18
CA ILE A 310 -13.04 -6.11 3.03
C ILE A 310 -11.74 -5.34 2.89
N SER A 311 -10.84 -5.74 1.97
CA SER A 311 -9.48 -5.22 1.81
C SER A 311 -8.49 -5.74 2.88
N ASN A 312 -7.20 -5.77 2.52
CA ASN A 312 -6.14 -6.37 3.34
C ASN A 312 -5.91 -5.64 4.68
N VAL A 313 -6.04 -4.31 4.74
CA VAL A 313 -5.88 -3.55 5.98
C VAL A 313 -6.99 -3.86 6.98
N PRO A 314 -8.29 -3.76 6.64
CA PRO A 314 -9.37 -4.19 7.52
C PRO A 314 -9.30 -5.68 7.90
N ALA A 315 -8.91 -6.55 6.98
CA ALA A 315 -8.74 -7.98 7.27
C ALA A 315 -7.67 -8.22 8.34
N ALA A 316 -6.51 -7.53 8.24
CA ALA A 316 -5.47 -7.59 9.26
C ALA A 316 -5.97 -7.14 10.63
N LEU A 317 -6.64 -5.98 10.68
CA LEU A 317 -7.17 -5.39 11.92
C LEU A 317 -8.24 -6.26 12.57
N LEU A 318 -9.13 -6.85 11.76
CA LEU A 318 -10.22 -7.70 12.27
C LEU A 318 -9.67 -9.02 12.78
N LEU A 319 -8.87 -9.73 11.98
CA LEU A 319 -8.49 -11.10 12.28
C LEU A 319 -7.40 -11.20 13.35
N SER A 320 -6.55 -10.19 13.50
CA SER A 320 -5.48 -10.17 14.52
C SER A 320 -6.01 -10.32 15.95
N GLY A 321 -7.20 -9.81 16.24
CA GLY A 321 -7.81 -9.93 17.56
C GLY A 321 -8.30 -11.34 17.92
N PHE A 322 -8.23 -12.31 16.98
CA PHE A 322 -8.78 -13.67 17.14
C PHE A 322 -7.77 -14.77 16.82
N THR A 323 -6.53 -14.46 16.48
CA THR A 323 -5.48 -15.45 16.25
C THR A 323 -4.16 -15.01 16.85
N GLU A 324 -3.43 -15.95 17.41
CA GLU A 324 -2.05 -15.76 17.83
C GLU A 324 -1.06 -16.09 16.70
N ASN A 325 -1.52 -16.64 15.59
CA ASN A 325 -0.69 -16.98 14.45
C ASN A 325 -0.42 -15.76 13.55
N GLY A 326 0.28 -14.77 14.12
CA GLY A 326 0.63 -13.52 13.45
C GLY A 326 1.44 -13.72 12.17
N ALA A 327 2.32 -14.72 12.15
CA ALA A 327 3.14 -15.03 10.99
C ALA A 327 2.29 -15.39 9.76
N MET A 328 1.33 -16.30 9.94
CA MET A 328 0.44 -16.71 8.84
C MET A 328 -0.53 -15.59 8.46
N LEU A 329 -1.02 -14.81 9.43
CA LEU A 329 -1.87 -13.66 9.14
C LEU A 329 -1.10 -12.59 8.33
N LEU A 330 0.14 -12.29 8.71
CA LEU A 330 1.00 -11.36 7.97
C LEU A 330 1.18 -11.79 6.51
N LEU A 331 1.52 -13.05 6.29
CA LEU A 331 1.66 -13.60 4.94
C LEU A 331 0.33 -13.55 4.16
N ALA A 332 -0.76 -13.95 4.81
CA ALA A 332 -2.09 -14.01 4.22
C ALA A 332 -2.59 -12.65 3.71
N VAL A 333 -2.50 -11.59 4.52
CA VAL A 333 -3.02 -10.27 4.14
C VAL A 333 -2.14 -9.56 3.11
N ASN A 334 -0.84 -9.89 3.06
CA ASN A 334 0.05 -9.37 2.02
C ASN A 334 -0.19 -10.06 0.67
N VAL A 335 -0.27 -11.38 0.64
CA VAL A 335 -0.66 -12.14 -0.56
C VAL A 335 -2.10 -11.80 -0.95
N GLY A 336 -2.99 -11.68 0.03
CA GLY A 336 -4.39 -11.31 -0.15
C GLY A 336 -4.61 -9.87 -0.68
N GLY A 337 -3.60 -9.00 -0.65
CA GLY A 337 -3.62 -7.70 -1.32
C GLY A 337 -3.63 -7.79 -2.85
N LEU A 338 -3.31 -8.97 -3.39
CA LEU A 338 -3.54 -9.34 -4.79
C LEU A 338 -5.00 -9.83 -4.97
N GLY A 339 -5.43 -10.05 -6.20
CA GLY A 339 -6.74 -10.62 -6.54
C GLY A 339 -7.73 -9.54 -6.98
N THR A 340 -8.77 -9.28 -6.20
CA THR A 340 -9.80 -8.30 -6.56
C THR A 340 -9.30 -6.86 -6.46
N LEU A 341 -9.97 -5.94 -7.17
CA LEU A 341 -9.64 -4.51 -7.08
C LEU A 341 -9.82 -3.95 -5.65
N ILE A 342 -10.75 -4.54 -4.87
CA ILE A 342 -11.04 -4.12 -3.49
C ILE A 342 -9.99 -4.63 -2.51
N ALA A 343 -9.26 -5.68 -2.86
CA ALA A 343 -8.29 -6.33 -1.98
C ALA A 343 -7.18 -5.38 -1.48
N SER A 344 -6.86 -4.33 -2.25
CA SER A 344 -5.91 -3.29 -1.85
C SER A 344 -6.37 -1.91 -2.33
N MET A 345 -6.27 -0.91 -1.46
CA MET A 345 -6.53 0.50 -1.83
C MET A 345 -5.59 0.98 -2.93
N ALA A 346 -4.35 0.54 -2.94
CA ALA A 346 -3.38 0.82 -4.01
C ALA A 346 -3.91 0.40 -5.39
N SER A 347 -4.59 -0.73 -5.48
CA SER A 347 -5.22 -1.21 -6.72
C SER A 347 -6.33 -0.28 -7.21
N VAL A 348 -7.15 0.23 -6.28
CA VAL A 348 -8.21 1.22 -6.59
C VAL A 348 -7.61 2.55 -7.08
N ILE A 349 -6.51 3.00 -6.47
CA ILE A 349 -5.81 4.23 -6.86
C ILE A 349 -5.29 4.09 -8.30
N SER A 350 -4.56 3.02 -8.59
CA SER A 350 -4.03 2.74 -9.92
C SER A 350 -5.14 2.65 -10.98
N PHE A 351 -6.23 1.94 -10.67
CA PHE A 351 -7.42 1.88 -11.54
C PHE A 351 -7.96 3.28 -11.85
N LYS A 352 -8.17 4.11 -10.84
CA LYS A 352 -8.68 5.48 -11.03
C LYS A 352 -7.74 6.35 -11.85
N LEU A 353 -6.42 6.26 -11.59
CA LEU A 353 -5.42 7.04 -12.34
C LEU A 353 -5.38 6.64 -13.82
N TYR A 354 -5.43 5.33 -14.10
CA TYR A 354 -5.40 4.84 -15.46
C TYR A 354 -6.67 5.20 -16.23
N THR A 355 -7.84 4.91 -15.64
CA THR A 355 -9.15 5.09 -16.32
C THR A 355 -9.59 6.54 -16.44
N ALA A 356 -8.93 7.48 -15.75
CA ALA A 356 -9.18 8.90 -15.91
C ALA A 356 -8.82 9.42 -17.32
N GLU A 357 -7.86 8.79 -17.99
CA GLU A 357 -7.35 9.22 -19.29
C GLU A 357 -7.41 8.14 -20.39
N ASN A 358 -7.66 6.87 -20.01
CA ASN A 358 -7.66 5.72 -20.91
C ASN A 358 -8.97 4.94 -20.79
N HIS A 359 -9.47 4.44 -21.90
CA HIS A 359 -10.74 3.70 -21.98
C HIS A 359 -10.56 2.20 -22.27
N ASP A 360 -9.31 1.70 -22.18
CA ASP A 360 -8.99 0.30 -22.38
C ASP A 360 -9.56 -0.57 -21.25
N ASN A 361 -9.56 -1.88 -21.48
CA ASN A 361 -10.14 -2.85 -20.55
C ASN A 361 -9.20 -3.15 -19.35
N TYR A 362 -8.80 -2.09 -18.61
CA TYR A 362 -7.90 -2.19 -17.47
C TYR A 362 -8.36 -3.23 -16.45
N PHE A 363 -9.67 -3.21 -16.12
CA PHE A 363 -10.23 -4.10 -15.11
C PHE A 363 -9.98 -5.59 -15.43
N VAL A 364 -10.17 -6.00 -16.68
CA VAL A 364 -10.00 -7.39 -17.11
C VAL A 364 -8.53 -7.80 -17.04
N VAL A 365 -7.63 -6.96 -17.58
CA VAL A 365 -6.19 -7.25 -17.57
C VAL A 365 -5.65 -7.25 -16.14
N PHE A 366 -6.02 -6.25 -15.35
CA PHE A 366 -5.66 -6.16 -13.93
C PHE A 366 -6.10 -7.42 -13.18
N THR A 367 -7.38 -7.81 -13.31
CA THR A 367 -7.93 -8.99 -12.61
C THR A 367 -7.23 -10.27 -13.03
N ALA A 368 -6.97 -10.46 -14.32
CA ALA A 368 -6.26 -11.64 -14.81
C ALA A 368 -4.85 -11.77 -14.21
N TYR A 369 -4.05 -10.69 -14.23
CA TYR A 369 -2.71 -10.70 -13.64
C TYR A 369 -2.75 -10.94 -12.13
N ASN A 370 -3.64 -10.24 -11.42
CA ASN A 370 -3.74 -10.34 -9.97
C ASN A 370 -4.23 -11.71 -9.50
N ILE A 371 -5.22 -12.32 -10.16
CA ILE A 371 -5.71 -13.67 -9.79
C ILE A 371 -4.62 -14.71 -10.06
N VAL A 372 -3.95 -14.66 -11.21
CA VAL A 372 -2.87 -15.60 -11.53
C VAL A 372 -1.74 -15.49 -10.49
N LEU A 373 -1.32 -14.27 -10.13
CA LEU A 373 -0.29 -14.08 -9.12
C LEU A 373 -0.76 -14.47 -7.72
N LEU A 374 -2.01 -14.19 -7.37
CA LEU A 374 -2.60 -14.60 -6.09
C LEU A 374 -2.50 -16.13 -5.93
N ILE A 375 -2.86 -16.89 -6.96
CA ILE A 375 -2.79 -18.35 -6.92
C ILE A 375 -1.35 -18.83 -6.83
N ILE A 376 -0.47 -18.33 -7.71
CA ILE A 376 0.94 -18.76 -7.76
C ILE A 376 1.65 -18.42 -6.44
N LEU A 377 1.58 -17.16 -6.00
CA LEU A 377 2.24 -16.72 -4.77
C LEU A 377 1.54 -17.31 -3.53
N GLY A 378 0.21 -17.46 -3.57
CA GLY A 378 -0.53 -18.10 -2.50
C GLY A 378 -0.05 -19.51 -2.20
N ILE A 379 0.24 -20.29 -3.23
CA ILE A 379 0.81 -21.64 -3.09
C ILE A 379 2.28 -21.58 -2.67
N ILE A 380 3.10 -20.81 -3.37
CA ILE A 380 4.56 -20.74 -3.10
C ILE A 380 4.82 -20.28 -1.66
N VAL A 381 4.19 -19.20 -1.22
CA VAL A 381 4.42 -18.60 0.11
C VAL A 381 3.99 -19.52 1.25
N TYR A 382 2.95 -20.34 1.03
CA TYR A 382 2.52 -21.33 2.02
C TYR A 382 3.48 -22.52 2.11
N LEU A 383 4.08 -22.95 0.99
CA LEU A 383 4.95 -24.13 0.93
C LEU A 383 6.38 -23.88 1.40
N ILE A 384 6.86 -22.63 1.33
CA ILE A 384 8.19 -22.21 1.81
C ILE A 384 8.10 -21.78 3.27
#